data_85a31b859b206060644bf24aa778dcb0
#
_entry.id   85a31b859b206060644bf24aa778dcb0
#
_cell.length_a   1.000
_cell.length_b   1.000
_cell.length_c   1.000
_cell.angle_alpha   90.00
_cell.angle_beta   90.00
_cell.angle_gamma   90.00
#
_symmetry.space_group_name_H-M   'P 1'
#
loop_
_entity.id
_entity.type
_entity.pdbx_description
1 polymer ?
#
loop_
_entity_poly.entity_id
_entity_poly.type
_entity_poly.pdbx_seq_one_letter_code
_entity_poly.pdbx_strand_id
1 'polypeptide(L)'
;SHSKLDISMKAYVTQLASKYLPRALDTYPAYSTPSTKALFEAYETALKREHTPSPQLLKSYASKVGAMIYAAPAARFECAYSIGMCARCLTFPTPEMDELADRIICYMAQHPEDGMAYDGSVPGSDVFKCFSDSDWCTAHSTTGWCAVYGNATVAYASKRQHSIALSSTEAEVMAASLAAAEIVFLRGLLREMGVDMDEPTVLYVDNQGAEALAKDRRSCQRS
;
A
#
# COMPACT_ATOMS: atom_id res chain seq x y z
N SER A 1 -21.85 15.74 -18.69
CA SER A 1 -20.63 15.28 -19.39
C SER A 1 -19.77 14.58 -18.35
N HIS A 2 -19.43 13.33 -18.62
CA HIS A 2 -18.53 12.58 -17.75
C HIS A 2 -17.11 13.08 -17.97
N SER A 3 -16.47 13.51 -16.88
CA SER A 3 -15.07 13.98 -16.92
C SER A 3 -14.12 12.83 -16.65
N LYS A 4 -12.99 12.85 -17.37
CA LYS A 4 -11.86 11.96 -17.10
C LYS A 4 -10.74 12.77 -16.49
N LEU A 5 -10.04 12.17 -15.52
CA LEU A 5 -8.87 12.77 -14.87
C LEU A 5 -7.82 11.69 -14.66
N ASP A 6 -6.66 11.87 -15.29
CA ASP A 6 -5.50 11.00 -15.11
C ASP A 6 -4.45 11.73 -14.26
N ILE A 7 -4.02 11.07 -13.18
CA ILE A 7 -2.98 11.56 -12.28
C ILE A 7 -1.82 10.59 -12.34
N SER A 8 -0.66 11.05 -12.82
CA SER A 8 0.56 10.26 -12.86
C SER A 8 1.75 11.02 -12.30
N MET A 9 2.82 10.32 -11.99
CA MET A 9 4.09 10.91 -11.52
C MET A 9 5.24 10.63 -12.49
N LYS A 10 4.96 10.54 -13.79
CA LYS A 10 5.93 10.19 -14.83
C LYS A 10 7.26 10.93 -14.69
N ALA A 11 7.23 12.24 -14.66
CA ALA A 11 8.45 13.05 -14.56
C ALA A 11 9.23 12.74 -13.27
N TYR A 12 8.52 12.58 -12.15
CA TYR A 12 9.13 12.31 -10.86
C TYR A 12 9.79 10.92 -10.81
N VAL A 13 9.09 9.87 -11.23
CA VAL A 13 9.65 8.50 -11.19
C VAL A 13 10.83 8.34 -12.17
N THR A 14 10.80 9.02 -13.31
CA THR A 14 11.94 9.08 -14.24
C THR A 14 13.15 9.75 -13.59
N GLN A 15 12.93 10.86 -12.86
CA GLN A 15 13.99 11.53 -12.11
C GLN A 15 14.53 10.68 -10.96
N LEU A 16 13.67 9.92 -10.26
CA LEU A 16 14.12 8.97 -9.24
C LEU A 16 15.08 7.93 -9.82
N ALA A 17 14.72 7.33 -10.96
CA ALA A 17 15.59 6.35 -11.61
C ALA A 17 16.95 6.95 -11.97
N SER A 18 16.98 8.12 -12.58
CA SER A 18 18.23 8.82 -12.94
C SER A 18 19.10 9.16 -11.72
N LYS A 19 18.47 9.43 -10.57
CA LYS A 19 19.19 9.85 -9.36
C LYS A 19 19.71 8.70 -8.52
N TYR A 20 18.96 7.61 -8.44
CA TYR A 20 19.23 6.57 -7.45
C TYR A 20 19.66 5.25 -8.03
N LEU A 21 19.29 4.91 -9.27
CA LEU A 21 19.72 3.65 -9.85
C LEU A 21 21.20 3.70 -10.23
N PRO A 22 21.99 2.66 -9.84
CA PRO A 22 23.42 2.62 -10.13
C PRO A 22 23.74 2.34 -11.61
N ARG A 23 22.73 1.89 -12.39
CA ARG A 23 22.85 1.54 -13.81
C ARG A 23 21.71 2.17 -14.62
N ALA A 24 21.88 2.24 -15.94
CA ALA A 24 20.82 2.69 -16.84
C ALA A 24 19.58 1.77 -16.76
N LEU A 25 18.39 2.38 -16.86
CA LEU A 25 17.11 1.69 -16.63
C LEU A 25 16.88 0.49 -17.58
N ASP A 26 17.36 0.59 -18.81
CA ASP A 26 17.25 -0.44 -19.84
C ASP A 26 18.12 -1.68 -19.58
N THR A 27 19.06 -1.59 -18.64
CA THR A 27 19.92 -2.72 -18.25
C THR A 27 19.28 -3.60 -17.17
N TYR A 28 18.14 -3.17 -16.60
CA TYR A 28 17.41 -3.96 -15.62
C TYR A 28 16.39 -4.89 -16.29
N PRO A 29 16.08 -6.04 -15.67
CA PRO A 29 14.98 -6.87 -16.12
C PRO A 29 13.65 -6.09 -16.12
N ALA A 30 12.72 -6.47 -16.98
CA ALA A 30 11.36 -5.97 -16.90
C ALA A 30 10.68 -6.50 -15.63
N TYR A 31 10.18 -5.59 -14.82
CA TYR A 31 9.47 -5.93 -13.57
C TYR A 31 7.97 -5.72 -13.76
N SER A 32 7.17 -6.77 -13.55
CA SER A 32 5.70 -6.70 -13.55
C SER A 32 5.11 -6.36 -12.19
N THR A 33 5.92 -6.39 -11.13
CA THR A 33 5.50 -6.10 -9.75
C THR A 33 6.60 -5.33 -9.02
N PRO A 34 6.25 -4.42 -8.10
CA PRO A 34 7.23 -3.63 -7.35
C PRO A 34 8.12 -4.50 -6.45
N SER A 35 7.61 -5.61 -5.96
CA SER A 35 8.36 -6.53 -5.09
C SER A 35 7.99 -7.99 -5.34
N THR A 36 8.80 -8.88 -4.77
CA THR A 36 8.58 -10.32 -4.74
C THR A 36 8.75 -10.81 -3.30
N LYS A 37 8.60 -12.12 -3.09
CA LYS A 37 8.87 -12.77 -1.80
C LYS A 37 10.26 -12.43 -1.23
N ALA A 38 11.25 -12.16 -2.10
CA ALA A 38 12.59 -11.75 -1.68
C ALA A 38 12.62 -10.50 -0.80
N LEU A 39 11.66 -9.56 -0.96
CA LEU A 39 11.57 -8.38 -0.09
C LEU A 39 11.21 -8.77 1.35
N PHE A 40 10.29 -9.72 1.51
CA PHE A 40 9.92 -10.22 2.84
C PHE A 40 11.08 -10.97 3.49
N GLU A 41 11.75 -11.85 2.76
CA GLU A 41 12.91 -12.62 3.25
C GLU A 41 14.08 -11.71 3.65
N ALA A 42 14.36 -10.68 2.85
CA ALA A 42 15.38 -9.68 3.18
C ALA A 42 15.00 -8.84 4.41
N TYR A 43 13.71 -8.49 4.55
CA TYR A 43 13.20 -7.80 5.73
C TYR A 43 13.34 -8.65 7.00
N GLU A 44 12.98 -9.92 6.97
CA GLU A 44 13.15 -10.84 8.11
C GLU A 44 14.63 -11.00 8.49
N THR A 45 15.51 -11.04 7.48
CA THR A 45 16.96 -11.08 7.71
C THR A 45 17.46 -9.78 8.35
N ALA A 46 17.00 -8.63 7.86
CA ALA A 46 17.35 -7.33 8.43
C ALA A 46 16.90 -7.18 9.90
N LEU A 47 15.75 -7.76 10.26
CA LEU A 47 15.24 -7.75 11.64
C LEU A 47 16.17 -8.44 12.65
N LYS A 48 17.00 -9.39 12.23
CA LYS A 48 18.00 -10.06 13.11
C LYS A 48 19.09 -9.09 13.58
N ARG A 49 19.29 -7.98 12.85
CA ARG A 49 20.28 -6.94 13.14
C ARG A 49 21.72 -7.45 13.28
N GLU A 50 22.03 -8.52 12.54
CA GLU A 50 23.39 -9.09 12.49
C GLU A 50 24.34 -8.24 11.64
N HIS A 51 23.79 -7.40 10.74
CA HIS A 51 24.53 -6.46 9.91
C HIS A 51 24.55 -5.06 10.54
N THR A 52 25.75 -4.48 10.62
CA THR A 52 25.92 -3.07 11.02
C THR A 52 26.08 -2.23 9.76
N PRO A 53 25.08 -1.42 9.38
CA PRO A 53 25.15 -0.65 8.16
C PRO A 53 26.20 0.46 8.25
N SER A 54 26.89 0.71 7.13
CA SER A 54 27.81 1.86 7.06
C SER A 54 27.05 3.19 7.07
N PRO A 55 27.65 4.30 7.53
CA PRO A 55 27.00 5.61 7.45
C PRO A 55 26.59 6.01 6.02
N GLN A 56 27.33 5.56 5.01
CA GLN A 56 26.99 5.80 3.60
C GLN A 56 25.72 5.05 3.22
N LEU A 57 25.61 3.77 3.58
CA LEU A 57 24.41 2.97 3.30
C LEU A 57 23.19 3.55 4.01
N LEU A 58 23.30 3.92 5.29
CA LEU A 58 22.22 4.57 6.04
C LEU A 58 21.70 5.82 5.33
N LYS A 59 22.62 6.71 4.92
CA LYS A 59 22.26 7.97 4.26
C LYS A 59 21.66 7.75 2.88
N SER A 60 22.24 6.89 2.05
CA SER A 60 21.76 6.62 0.69
C SER A 60 20.40 5.93 0.73
N TYR A 61 20.25 4.90 1.57
CA TYR A 61 19.00 4.17 1.74
C TYR A 61 17.86 5.07 2.24
N ALA A 62 18.11 5.86 3.29
CA ALA A 62 17.10 6.78 3.83
C ALA A 62 16.66 7.83 2.79
N SER A 63 17.59 8.36 2.00
CA SER A 63 17.27 9.30 0.91
C SER A 63 16.42 8.65 -0.18
N LYS A 64 16.77 7.43 -0.58
CA LYS A 64 16.06 6.61 -1.58
C LYS A 64 14.64 6.29 -1.12
N VAL A 65 14.49 5.73 0.09
CA VAL A 65 13.19 5.36 0.66
C VAL A 65 12.31 6.59 0.89
N GLY A 66 12.88 7.68 1.41
CA GLY A 66 12.15 8.93 1.60
C GLY A 66 11.58 9.49 0.30
N ALA A 67 12.33 9.40 -0.81
CA ALA A 67 11.84 9.81 -2.11
C ALA A 67 10.70 8.89 -2.63
N MET A 68 10.78 7.58 -2.39
CA MET A 68 9.71 6.65 -2.75
C MET A 68 8.44 6.89 -1.93
N ILE A 69 8.57 7.22 -0.62
CA ILE A 69 7.42 7.55 0.24
C ILE A 69 6.62 8.73 -0.30
N TYR A 70 7.25 9.68 -0.96
CA TYR A 70 6.54 10.79 -1.59
C TYR A 70 5.72 10.35 -2.81
N ALA A 71 6.19 9.38 -3.59
CA ALA A 71 5.51 8.91 -4.79
C ALA A 71 4.22 8.12 -4.47
N ALA A 72 4.24 7.31 -3.41
CA ALA A 72 3.13 6.42 -3.07
C ALA A 72 1.79 7.16 -2.90
N PRO A 73 1.63 8.15 -2.00
CA PRO A 73 0.36 8.82 -1.80
C PRO A 73 -0.07 9.70 -2.97
N ALA A 74 0.87 10.11 -3.82
CA ALA A 74 0.57 11.02 -4.91
C ALA A 74 -0.09 10.32 -6.11
N ALA A 75 0.40 9.14 -6.51
CA ALA A 75 -0.18 8.37 -7.61
C ALA A 75 0.31 6.90 -7.70
N ARG A 76 1.22 6.45 -6.82
CA ARG A 76 1.87 5.12 -6.92
C ARG A 76 1.54 4.25 -5.70
N PHE A 77 0.24 4.23 -5.33
CA PHE A 77 -0.25 3.51 -4.15
C PHE A 77 -0.01 1.99 -4.24
N GLU A 78 0.10 1.41 -5.43
CA GLU A 78 0.43 0.00 -5.66
C GLU A 78 1.81 -0.38 -5.12
N CYS A 79 2.69 0.60 -4.92
CA CYS A 79 3.99 0.40 -4.30
C CYS A 79 3.98 0.57 -2.76
N ALA A 80 2.84 0.95 -2.16
CA ALA A 80 2.77 1.35 -0.75
C ALA A 80 3.26 0.26 0.21
N TYR A 81 2.89 -1.00 -0.01
CA TYR A 81 3.36 -2.13 0.80
C TYR A 81 4.87 -2.29 0.72
N SER A 82 5.42 -2.35 -0.48
CA SER A 82 6.84 -2.56 -0.72
C SER A 82 7.70 -1.41 -0.14
N ILE A 83 7.24 -0.16 -0.34
CA ILE A 83 7.88 1.03 0.22
C ILE A 83 7.79 1.02 1.76
N GLY A 84 6.64 0.61 2.30
CA GLY A 84 6.43 0.46 3.74
C GLY A 84 7.38 -0.56 4.38
N MET A 85 7.65 -1.68 3.70
CA MET A 85 8.64 -2.67 4.14
C MET A 85 10.05 -2.08 4.17
N CYS A 86 10.44 -1.36 3.12
CA CYS A 86 11.73 -0.66 3.10
C CYS A 86 11.83 0.39 4.22
N ALA A 87 10.75 1.14 4.48
CA ALA A 87 10.72 2.17 5.51
C ALA A 87 10.93 1.62 6.93
N ARG A 88 10.55 0.38 7.19
CA ARG A 88 10.77 -0.29 8.49
C ARG A 88 12.26 -0.55 8.77
N CYS A 89 13.10 -0.59 7.73
CA CYS A 89 14.54 -0.85 7.84
C CYS A 89 15.42 0.41 7.83
N LEU A 90 14.87 1.61 7.92
CA LEU A 90 15.60 2.87 7.79
C LEU A 90 16.81 3.00 8.76
N THR A 91 16.75 2.39 9.94
CA THR A 91 17.82 2.45 10.93
C THR A 91 18.75 1.24 10.90
N PHE A 92 18.42 0.21 10.14
CA PHE A 92 19.19 -1.03 10.01
C PHE A 92 19.10 -1.64 8.61
N PRO A 93 19.34 -0.85 7.54
CA PRO A 93 19.29 -1.37 6.18
C PRO A 93 20.41 -2.38 5.94
N THR A 94 20.12 -3.39 5.12
CA THR A 94 21.12 -4.30 4.58
C THR A 94 21.37 -4.00 3.10
N PRO A 95 22.49 -4.47 2.51
CA PRO A 95 22.72 -4.34 1.07
C PRO A 95 21.56 -4.91 0.23
N GLU A 96 21.00 -6.04 0.65
CA GLU A 96 19.87 -6.70 -0.03
C GLU A 96 18.61 -5.82 0.01
N MET A 97 18.34 -5.16 1.15
CA MET A 97 17.23 -4.21 1.25
C MET A 97 17.44 -3.00 0.34
N ASP A 98 18.68 -2.55 0.16
CA ASP A 98 19.00 -1.44 -0.74
C ASP A 98 18.79 -1.81 -2.22
N GLU A 99 19.19 -3.03 -2.62
CA GLU A 99 18.93 -3.57 -3.96
C GLU A 99 17.43 -3.73 -4.24
N LEU A 100 16.67 -4.15 -3.24
CA LEU A 100 15.21 -4.28 -3.37
C LEU A 100 14.52 -2.91 -3.43
N ALA A 101 15.07 -1.89 -2.78
CA ALA A 101 14.62 -0.51 -2.97
C ALA A 101 14.91 -0.02 -4.41
N ASP A 102 16.05 -0.38 -5.00
CA ASP A 102 16.33 -0.11 -6.42
C ASP A 102 15.33 -0.80 -7.33
N ARG A 103 14.94 -2.04 -7.03
CA ARG A 103 13.90 -2.75 -7.78
C ARG A 103 12.58 -1.97 -7.80
N ILE A 104 12.14 -1.41 -6.66
CA ILE A 104 10.89 -0.64 -6.58
C ILE A 104 10.99 0.62 -7.44
N ILE A 105 12.10 1.35 -7.37
CA ILE A 105 12.34 2.52 -8.22
C ILE A 105 12.34 2.13 -9.69
N CYS A 106 13.00 1.03 -10.03
CA CYS A 106 13.06 0.51 -11.38
C CYS A 106 11.67 0.15 -11.92
N TYR A 107 10.85 -0.56 -11.12
CA TYR A 107 9.45 -0.85 -11.45
C TYR A 107 8.66 0.43 -11.75
N MET A 108 8.71 1.42 -10.84
CA MET A 108 8.00 2.68 -11.06
C MET A 108 8.44 3.40 -12.34
N ALA A 109 9.72 3.36 -12.65
CA ALA A 109 10.27 4.03 -13.83
C ALA A 109 10.02 3.26 -15.14
N GLN A 110 9.88 1.93 -15.07
CA GLN A 110 9.47 1.10 -16.20
C GLN A 110 7.98 1.25 -16.52
N HIS A 111 7.17 1.67 -15.54
CA HIS A 111 5.74 1.93 -15.66
C HIS A 111 5.41 3.41 -15.35
N PRO A 112 5.98 4.37 -16.09
CA PRO A 112 5.92 5.79 -15.73
C PRO A 112 4.53 6.40 -15.91
N GLU A 113 3.68 5.78 -16.74
CA GLU A 113 2.31 6.22 -17.00
C GLU A 113 1.31 5.67 -15.98
N ASP A 114 1.72 4.70 -15.15
CA ASP A 114 0.84 4.18 -14.11
C ASP A 114 0.52 5.25 -13.08
N GLY A 115 -0.75 5.25 -12.66
CA GLY A 115 -1.28 6.25 -11.75
C GLY A 115 -2.76 6.02 -11.45
N MET A 116 -3.48 7.08 -11.18
CA MET A 116 -4.92 7.04 -10.89
C MET A 116 -5.70 7.62 -12.06
N ALA A 117 -6.56 6.80 -12.69
CA ALA A 117 -7.42 7.18 -13.81
C ALA A 117 -8.88 7.24 -13.36
N TYR A 118 -9.35 8.42 -13.01
CA TYR A 118 -10.75 8.65 -12.67
C TYR A 118 -11.57 8.79 -13.96
N ASP A 119 -12.63 7.99 -14.07
CA ASP A 119 -13.52 8.01 -15.24
C ASP A 119 -14.98 7.83 -14.81
N GLY A 120 -15.71 8.92 -14.78
CA GLY A 120 -17.13 8.94 -14.46
C GLY A 120 -18.04 8.30 -15.53
N SER A 121 -17.49 7.90 -16.69
CA SER A 121 -18.26 7.20 -17.73
C SER A 121 -18.33 5.68 -17.52
N VAL A 122 -17.48 5.13 -16.66
CA VAL A 122 -17.45 3.69 -16.36
C VAL A 122 -18.68 3.33 -15.53
N PRO A 123 -19.47 2.31 -15.91
CA PRO A 123 -20.60 1.87 -15.10
C PRO A 123 -20.18 1.50 -13.68
N GLY A 124 -20.89 2.05 -12.67
CA GLY A 124 -20.59 1.84 -11.25
C GLY A 124 -19.40 2.68 -10.72
N SER A 125 -18.91 3.64 -11.50
CA SER A 125 -17.90 4.60 -11.04
C SER A 125 -18.40 5.50 -9.91
N ASP A 126 -19.71 5.72 -9.82
CA ASP A 126 -20.43 6.46 -8.78
C ASP A 126 -20.66 5.65 -7.50
N VAL A 127 -20.30 4.37 -7.50
CA VAL A 127 -20.40 3.51 -6.31
C VAL A 127 -19.14 3.60 -5.47
N PHE A 128 -19.30 4.11 -4.23
CA PHE A 128 -18.21 4.10 -3.26
C PHE A 128 -18.06 2.71 -2.63
N LYS A 129 -16.87 2.13 -2.74
CA LYS A 129 -16.54 0.79 -2.24
C LYS A 129 -15.15 0.75 -1.64
N CYS A 130 -14.92 -0.20 -0.74
CA CYS A 130 -13.63 -0.38 -0.10
C CYS A 130 -13.22 -1.86 -0.11
N PHE A 131 -11.93 -2.09 -0.14
CA PHE A 131 -11.30 -3.41 -0.07
C PHE A 131 -10.35 -3.41 1.11
N SER A 132 -10.30 -4.49 1.87
CA SER A 132 -9.30 -4.69 2.92
C SER A 132 -8.71 -6.08 2.86
N ASP A 133 -7.45 -6.16 3.27
CA ASP A 133 -6.64 -7.36 3.29
C ASP A 133 -5.59 -7.27 4.40
N SER A 134 -5.04 -8.40 4.83
CA SER A 134 -3.91 -8.42 5.73
C SER A 134 -2.91 -9.51 5.38
N ASP A 135 -1.62 -9.21 5.44
CA ASP A 135 -0.60 -10.25 5.51
C ASP A 135 -0.54 -10.76 6.95
N TRP A 136 -0.87 -12.01 7.18
CA TRP A 136 -0.65 -12.61 8.49
C TRP A 136 0.80 -13.04 8.66
N CYS A 137 1.47 -12.53 9.71
CA CYS A 137 2.79 -13.01 10.09
C CYS A 137 2.91 -13.15 11.62
N THR A 138 3.89 -13.95 12.06
CA THR A 138 4.08 -14.32 13.47
C THR A 138 4.49 -13.16 14.37
N ALA A 139 4.98 -12.04 13.80
CA ALA A 139 5.37 -10.86 14.57
C ALA A 139 4.27 -9.79 14.53
N HIS A 140 4.18 -9.07 13.42
CA HIS A 140 3.16 -8.03 13.23
C HIS A 140 2.69 -8.05 11.79
N SER A 141 1.44 -8.34 11.60
CA SER A 141 0.76 -8.29 10.30
C SER A 141 0.73 -6.88 9.72
N THR A 142 0.55 -6.77 8.42
CA THR A 142 0.31 -5.50 7.75
C THR A 142 -1.15 -5.44 7.32
N THR A 143 -1.85 -4.40 7.74
CA THR A 143 -3.16 -4.06 7.22
C THR A 143 -3.02 -3.32 5.91
N GLY A 144 -3.70 -3.78 4.87
CA GLY A 144 -3.95 -3.08 3.61
C GLY A 144 -5.43 -2.74 3.47
N TRP A 145 -5.75 -1.55 2.99
CA TRP A 145 -7.08 -1.22 2.51
C TRP A 145 -7.01 -0.16 1.42
N CYS A 146 -7.98 -0.16 0.52
CA CYS A 146 -8.16 0.89 -0.45
C CYS A 146 -9.64 1.19 -0.67
N ALA A 147 -9.98 2.47 -0.76
CA ALA A 147 -11.30 2.97 -1.07
C ALA A 147 -11.33 3.50 -2.51
N VAL A 148 -12.37 3.14 -3.25
CA VAL A 148 -12.50 3.42 -4.69
C VAL A 148 -13.78 4.21 -4.92
N TYR A 149 -13.65 5.32 -5.67
CA TYR A 149 -14.73 6.13 -6.20
C TYR A 149 -14.28 6.75 -7.53
N GLY A 150 -15.19 6.95 -8.48
CA GLY A 150 -14.80 7.46 -9.79
C GLY A 150 -13.92 6.49 -10.60
N ASN A 151 -14.04 5.18 -10.34
CA ASN A 151 -13.24 4.12 -10.95
C ASN A 151 -11.74 4.11 -10.57
N ALA A 152 -11.33 4.92 -9.59
CA ALA A 152 -9.94 4.93 -9.11
C ALA A 152 -9.87 4.99 -7.57
N THR A 153 -8.70 4.70 -7.02
CA THR A 153 -8.44 4.77 -5.58
C THR A 153 -8.47 6.23 -5.11
N VAL A 154 -9.34 6.55 -4.15
CA VAL A 154 -9.45 7.87 -3.53
C VAL A 154 -8.73 7.96 -2.19
N ALA A 155 -8.56 6.83 -1.51
CA ALA A 155 -7.80 6.73 -0.29
C ALA A 155 -7.30 5.29 -0.09
N TYR A 156 -6.18 5.14 0.61
CA TYR A 156 -5.62 3.83 0.92
C TYR A 156 -4.73 3.90 2.15
N ALA A 157 -4.42 2.74 2.72
CA ALA A 157 -3.32 2.59 3.65
C ALA A 157 -2.67 1.20 3.53
N SER A 158 -1.37 1.17 3.82
CA SER A 158 -0.60 -0.04 4.09
C SER A 158 0.17 0.20 5.39
N LYS A 159 -0.30 -0.38 6.50
CA LYS A 159 0.23 -0.10 7.85
C LYS A 159 0.46 -1.38 8.64
N ARG A 160 1.59 -1.44 9.36
CA ARG A 160 1.83 -2.52 10.32
C ARG A 160 0.80 -2.46 11.45
N GLN A 161 0.23 -3.61 11.79
CA GLN A 161 -0.68 -3.73 12.93
C GLN A 161 0.07 -3.49 14.25
N HIS A 162 -0.57 -2.83 15.19
CA HIS A 162 0.01 -2.57 16.51
C HIS A 162 0.01 -3.81 17.40
N SER A 163 -1.02 -4.66 17.27
CA SER A 163 -1.16 -5.90 18.00
C SER A 163 -0.70 -7.08 17.16
N ILE A 164 -0.26 -8.15 17.83
CA ILE A 164 0.05 -9.42 17.19
C ILE A 164 -1.26 -10.17 17.02
N ALA A 165 -1.61 -10.52 15.79
CA ALA A 165 -2.77 -11.36 15.50
C ALA A 165 -2.42 -12.83 15.74
N LEU A 166 -3.28 -13.55 16.47
CA LEU A 166 -3.10 -14.96 16.78
C LEU A 166 -3.49 -15.89 15.62
N SER A 167 -4.19 -15.36 14.62
CA SER A 167 -4.61 -16.08 13.42
C SER A 167 -4.73 -15.15 12.22
N SER A 168 -4.77 -15.71 11.01
CA SER A 168 -5.04 -14.96 9.79
C SER A 168 -6.41 -14.28 9.85
N THR A 169 -7.44 -14.97 10.36
CA THR A 169 -8.78 -14.40 10.54
C THR A 169 -8.78 -13.18 11.47
N GLU A 170 -8.02 -13.21 12.56
CA GLU A 170 -7.90 -12.07 13.47
C GLU A 170 -7.22 -10.88 12.79
N ALA A 171 -6.14 -11.12 12.02
CA ALA A 171 -5.46 -10.09 11.25
C ALA A 171 -6.41 -9.44 10.24
N GLU A 172 -7.24 -10.25 9.55
CA GLU A 172 -8.26 -9.76 8.61
C GLU A 172 -9.35 -8.93 9.29
N VAL A 173 -9.84 -9.37 10.44
CA VAL A 173 -10.83 -8.61 11.22
C VAL A 173 -10.26 -7.25 11.66
N MET A 174 -9.00 -7.21 12.06
CA MET A 174 -8.33 -5.95 12.39
C MET A 174 -8.20 -5.03 11.17
N ALA A 175 -7.87 -5.58 10.01
CA ALA A 175 -7.79 -4.82 8.76
C ALA A 175 -9.17 -4.27 8.36
N ALA A 176 -10.19 -5.12 8.38
CA ALA A 176 -11.57 -4.73 8.08
C ALA A 176 -12.11 -3.66 9.05
N SER A 177 -11.78 -3.76 10.33
CA SER A 177 -12.17 -2.76 11.34
C SER A 177 -11.58 -1.37 11.07
N LEU A 178 -10.28 -1.31 10.70
CA LEU A 178 -9.64 -0.06 10.31
C LEU A 178 -10.25 0.51 9.03
N ALA A 179 -10.46 -0.33 8.02
CA ALA A 179 -11.11 0.08 6.77
C ALA A 179 -12.53 0.62 7.03
N ALA A 180 -13.31 -0.02 7.90
CA ALA A 180 -14.65 0.43 8.26
C ALA A 180 -14.65 1.82 8.93
N ALA A 181 -13.70 2.09 9.81
CA ALA A 181 -13.54 3.41 10.43
C ALA A 181 -13.26 4.50 9.38
N GLU A 182 -12.37 4.22 8.42
CA GLU A 182 -12.06 5.13 7.33
C GLU A 182 -13.24 5.31 6.36
N ILE A 183 -14.01 4.25 6.08
CA ILE A 183 -15.25 4.36 5.30
C ILE A 183 -16.21 5.38 5.95
N VAL A 184 -16.41 5.32 7.26
CA VAL A 184 -17.29 6.26 7.97
C VAL A 184 -16.81 7.70 7.77
N PHE A 185 -15.52 7.96 7.92
CA PHE A 185 -14.92 9.27 7.69
C PHE A 185 -15.12 9.74 6.23
N LEU A 186 -14.76 8.89 5.27
CA LEU A 186 -14.83 9.22 3.84
C LEU A 186 -16.28 9.44 3.37
N ARG A 187 -17.25 8.68 3.91
CA ARG A 187 -18.67 8.92 3.65
C ARG A 187 -19.13 10.29 4.14
N GLY A 188 -18.65 10.72 5.31
CA GLY A 188 -18.89 12.08 5.82
C GLY A 188 -18.37 13.14 4.86
N LEU A 189 -17.12 13.00 4.43
CA LEU A 189 -16.49 13.91 3.48
C LEU A 189 -17.24 13.97 2.14
N LEU A 190 -17.58 12.81 1.57
CA LEU A 190 -18.33 12.75 0.30
C LEU A 190 -19.70 13.42 0.41
N ARG A 191 -20.41 13.25 1.54
CA ARG A 191 -21.70 13.96 1.79
C ARG A 191 -21.50 15.48 1.84
N GLU A 192 -20.46 15.97 2.49
CA GLU A 192 -20.14 17.40 2.53
C GLU A 192 -19.82 17.95 1.12
N MET A 193 -19.28 17.09 0.24
CA MET A 193 -19.05 17.41 -1.18
C MET A 193 -20.32 17.29 -2.04
N GLY A 194 -21.48 16.93 -1.46
CA GLY A 194 -22.74 16.81 -2.18
C GLY A 194 -22.97 15.46 -2.86
N VAL A 195 -22.17 14.45 -2.54
CA VAL A 195 -22.38 13.09 -3.06
C VAL A 195 -23.39 12.37 -2.19
N ASP A 196 -24.40 11.75 -2.82
CA ASP A 196 -25.38 10.93 -2.10
C ASP A 196 -24.71 9.67 -1.54
N MET A 197 -24.82 9.49 -0.23
CA MET A 197 -24.27 8.38 0.54
C MET A 197 -25.35 7.69 1.41
N ASP A 198 -26.58 7.63 0.96
CA ASP A 198 -27.68 7.02 1.73
C ASP A 198 -27.54 5.50 1.77
N GLU A 199 -27.13 4.89 0.65
CA GLU A 199 -26.90 3.45 0.59
C GLU A 199 -25.62 3.04 1.36
N PRO A 200 -25.60 1.85 1.98
CA PRO A 200 -24.43 1.32 2.66
C PRO A 200 -23.24 1.13 1.71
N THR A 201 -22.05 1.46 2.18
CA THR A 201 -20.81 1.16 1.44
C THR A 201 -20.40 -0.29 1.63
N VAL A 202 -20.12 -0.99 0.54
CA VAL A 202 -19.65 -2.37 0.60
C VAL A 202 -18.15 -2.39 0.92
N LEU A 203 -17.80 -3.13 1.97
CA LEU A 203 -16.42 -3.50 2.30
C LEU A 203 -16.17 -4.94 1.84
N TYR A 204 -15.24 -5.11 0.91
CA TYR A 204 -14.82 -6.42 0.42
C TYR A 204 -13.67 -6.94 1.26
N VAL A 205 -13.80 -8.17 1.76
CA VAL A 205 -12.78 -8.94 2.48
C VAL A 205 -12.66 -10.32 1.82
N ASP A 206 -11.49 -10.89 1.75
CA ASP A 206 -11.29 -12.19 1.10
C ASP A 206 -11.32 -13.38 2.08
N ASN A 207 -11.45 -13.14 3.38
CA ASN A 207 -11.48 -14.14 4.43
C ASN A 207 -12.91 -14.47 4.88
N GLN A 208 -13.37 -15.70 4.59
CA GLN A 208 -14.69 -16.18 4.97
C GLN A 208 -14.93 -16.18 6.48
N GLY A 209 -13.89 -16.43 7.29
CA GLY A 209 -13.97 -16.39 8.75
C GLY A 209 -14.21 -14.97 9.25
N ALA A 210 -13.51 -13.98 8.70
CA ALA A 210 -13.71 -12.57 9.04
C ALA A 210 -15.11 -12.10 8.61
N GLU A 211 -15.57 -12.50 7.43
CA GLU A 211 -16.92 -12.20 6.94
C GLU A 211 -18.00 -12.80 7.86
N ALA A 212 -17.84 -14.05 8.26
CA ALA A 212 -18.79 -14.73 9.17
C ALA A 212 -18.85 -14.04 10.53
N LEU A 213 -17.69 -13.65 11.11
CA LEU A 213 -17.61 -12.91 12.36
C LEU A 213 -18.27 -11.52 12.26
N ALA A 214 -18.10 -10.82 11.15
CA ALA A 214 -18.72 -9.51 10.93
C ALA A 214 -20.25 -9.60 10.81
N LYS A 215 -20.78 -10.71 10.28
CA LYS A 215 -22.23 -10.97 10.14
C LYS A 215 -22.88 -11.51 11.43
N ASP A 216 -22.09 -12.13 12.32
CA ASP A 216 -22.61 -12.71 13.57
C ASP A 216 -22.75 -11.64 14.66
N ARG A 217 -23.98 -11.21 14.90
CA ARG A 217 -24.31 -10.24 15.98
C ARG A 217 -24.05 -10.77 17.40
N ARG A 218 -23.80 -12.06 17.58
CA ARG A 218 -23.58 -12.70 18.89
C ARG A 218 -22.11 -12.66 19.32
N SER A 219 -21.19 -12.44 18.43
CA SER A 219 -19.73 -12.47 18.72
C SER A 219 -19.20 -11.21 19.41
N CYS A 220 -20.04 -10.20 19.65
CA CYS A 220 -19.64 -8.95 20.31
C CYS A 220 -19.60 -9.00 21.86
N GLN A 221 -19.86 -10.13 22.48
CA GLN A 221 -19.67 -10.27 23.92
C GLN A 221 -18.23 -10.71 24.23
N ARG A 222 -17.37 -9.72 24.47
CA ARG A 222 -16.15 -9.98 25.23
C ARG A 222 -16.56 -10.24 26.67
N SER A 223 -16.45 -11.51 27.10
CA SER A 223 -16.36 -11.88 28.49
C SER A 223 -15.05 -11.37 29.08
#